data_b06b73e632ccf91939bf5ae8c5216a64
#
_entry.id   b06b73e632ccf91939bf5ae8c5216a64
#
_cell.length_a   1.000
_cell.length_b   1.000
_cell.length_c   1.000
_cell.angle_alpha   90.00
_cell.angle_beta   90.00
_cell.angle_gamma   90.00
#
_symmetry.space_group_name_H-M   'P 1'
#
loop_
_entity.id
_entity.type
_entity.pdbx_description
1 polymer ?
#
loop_
_entity_poly.entity_id
_entity_poly.type
_entity_poly.pdbx_seq_one_letter_code
_entity_poly.pdbx_strand_id
1 'polypeptide(L)'
;MAARTSATVTPRRRLLGLAIRHVPAVARSMHGTPAAGAHVVRHPAGKQGLPLDISVWTPPGHDRSATGSPVLVVLARHDGDWLPSTLAKDLRAVVVAMAPDDDEQALAGLSWIASHAAGWNGTPERLGILGDGPGADRALRVTALARDADGPAVLRLVLVSPSGEVPTVQAPDRQGHGLDRLPGTLVHVGAADPRLDDVVEGVAALKAAGTKARLVRIPRADHGWLAYPAADPALARRSLDEIVAYLRRGLTEERAFGVGPA
;
A
#
# COMPACT_ATOMS: atom_id res chain seq x y z
N MET A 1 -7.49 35.28 3.06
CA MET A 1 -7.36 34.80 4.46
C MET A 1 -8.43 33.72 4.66
N ALA A 2 -8.11 32.44 4.36
CA ALA A 2 -9.04 31.32 4.47
C ALA A 2 -8.96 30.77 5.90
N ALA A 3 -10.10 30.71 6.59
CA ALA A 3 -10.20 30.19 7.94
C ALA A 3 -9.76 28.73 7.98
N ARG A 4 -8.71 28.42 8.76
CA ARG A 4 -8.29 27.06 9.11
C ARG A 4 -9.40 26.43 9.94
N THR A 5 -10.23 25.60 9.30
CA THR A 5 -11.16 24.73 10.03
C THR A 5 -10.32 23.55 10.58
N SER A 6 -9.74 23.76 11.76
CA SER A 6 -9.10 22.70 12.54
C SER A 6 -10.17 21.68 12.89
N ALA A 7 -10.14 20.50 12.27
CA ALA A 7 -11.00 19.38 12.65
C ALA A 7 -10.57 18.90 14.05
N THR A 8 -11.29 19.34 15.08
CA THR A 8 -11.03 18.98 16.46
C THR A 8 -11.26 17.48 16.65
N VAL A 9 -10.18 16.74 16.90
CA VAL A 9 -10.25 15.34 17.30
C VAL A 9 -10.96 15.27 18.65
N THR A 10 -12.04 14.48 18.73
CA THR A 10 -12.83 14.36 19.98
C THR A 10 -11.96 13.77 21.12
N PRO A 11 -12.19 14.16 22.39
CA PRO A 11 -11.43 13.62 23.54
C PRO A 11 -11.39 12.09 23.57
N ARG A 12 -12.49 11.45 23.19
CA ARG A 12 -12.59 9.97 23.13
C ARG A 12 -11.62 9.35 22.11
N ARG A 13 -11.43 10.00 20.94
CA ARG A 13 -10.45 9.53 19.94
C ARG A 13 -9.02 9.76 20.39
N ARG A 14 -8.74 10.86 21.11
CA ARG A 14 -7.40 11.08 21.71
C ARG A 14 -7.07 10.03 22.75
N LEU A 15 -7.99 9.69 23.63
CA LEU A 15 -7.81 8.63 24.64
C LEU A 15 -7.63 7.26 23.99
N LEU A 16 -8.41 6.92 22.97
CA LEU A 16 -8.26 5.67 22.23
C LEU A 16 -6.89 5.60 21.52
N GLY A 17 -6.47 6.67 20.87
CA GLY A 17 -5.15 6.75 20.24
C GLY A 17 -4.00 6.57 21.25
N LEU A 18 -4.14 7.14 22.44
CA LEU A 18 -3.18 6.93 23.54
C LEU A 18 -3.17 5.46 24.02
N ALA A 19 -4.34 4.86 24.19
CA ALA A 19 -4.47 3.46 24.62
C ALA A 19 -3.88 2.50 23.57
N ILE A 20 -4.12 2.72 22.28
CA ILE A 20 -3.54 1.93 21.19
C ILE A 20 -2.01 1.99 21.23
N ARG A 21 -1.42 3.17 21.48
CA ARG A 21 0.04 3.36 21.51
C ARG A 21 0.72 2.70 22.70
N HIS A 22 0.04 2.61 23.85
CA HIS A 22 0.66 2.21 25.12
C HIS A 22 0.16 0.88 25.67
N VAL A 23 -0.92 0.31 25.14
CA VAL A 23 -1.51 -0.95 25.62
C VAL A 23 -1.60 -1.95 24.46
N PRO A 24 -0.63 -2.87 24.32
CA PRO A 24 -0.57 -3.82 23.21
C PRO A 24 -1.84 -4.68 23.02
N ALA A 25 -2.53 -5.01 24.12
CA ALA A 25 -3.78 -5.76 24.05
C ALA A 25 -4.91 -4.97 23.38
N VAL A 26 -4.97 -3.64 23.63
CA VAL A 26 -5.92 -2.75 22.94
C VAL A 26 -5.56 -2.61 21.47
N ALA A 27 -4.29 -2.45 21.14
CA ALA A 27 -3.84 -2.41 19.75
C ALA A 27 -4.27 -3.68 19.00
N ARG A 28 -3.98 -4.86 19.54
CA ARG A 28 -4.38 -6.14 18.93
C ARG A 28 -5.88 -6.27 18.69
N SER A 29 -6.71 -5.83 19.65
CA SER A 29 -8.18 -5.87 19.51
C SER A 29 -8.71 -4.93 18.42
N MET A 30 -7.92 -3.95 17.97
CA MET A 30 -8.29 -2.96 16.95
C MET A 30 -7.86 -3.34 15.53
N HIS A 31 -7.07 -4.42 15.34
CA HIS A 31 -6.57 -4.84 14.02
C HIS A 31 -7.67 -5.39 13.08
N GLY A 32 -8.89 -5.59 13.58
CA GLY A 32 -10.00 -6.12 12.80
C GLY A 32 -9.91 -7.64 12.58
N THR A 33 -10.98 -8.18 12.00
CA THR A 33 -11.11 -9.62 11.72
C THR A 33 -10.77 -9.90 10.26
N PRO A 34 -10.01 -10.97 9.96
CA PRO A 34 -9.72 -11.37 8.60
C PRO A 34 -10.99 -11.58 7.76
N ALA A 35 -10.91 -11.28 6.47
CA ALA A 35 -12.02 -11.46 5.55
C ALA A 35 -12.37 -12.95 5.37
N ALA A 36 -13.64 -13.29 5.53
CA ALA A 36 -14.08 -14.67 5.37
C ALA A 36 -13.81 -15.20 3.94
N GLY A 37 -13.28 -16.41 3.86
CA GLY A 37 -12.98 -17.12 2.61
C GLY A 37 -11.65 -16.76 1.95
N ALA A 38 -10.88 -15.81 2.49
CA ALA A 38 -9.51 -15.60 2.06
C ALA A 38 -8.59 -16.65 2.72
N HIS A 39 -7.69 -17.23 1.93
CA HIS A 39 -6.70 -18.20 2.43
C HIS A 39 -5.36 -17.53 2.63
N VAL A 40 -4.63 -17.93 3.67
CA VAL A 40 -3.27 -17.45 3.94
C VAL A 40 -2.27 -18.59 4.02
N VAL A 41 -1.12 -18.41 3.36
CA VAL A 41 0.07 -19.25 3.52
C VAL A 41 1.21 -18.35 3.97
N ARG A 42 1.90 -18.73 5.06
CA ARG A 42 3.06 -17.99 5.55
C ARG A 42 4.33 -18.70 5.10
N HIS A 43 5.23 -17.92 4.51
CA HIS A 43 6.52 -18.39 4.04
C HIS A 43 7.61 -17.76 4.89
N PRO A 44 8.39 -18.54 5.66
CA PRO A 44 9.50 -18.01 6.44
C PRO A 44 10.67 -17.63 5.52
N ALA A 45 11.46 -16.67 5.97
CA ALA A 45 12.73 -16.30 5.35
C ALA A 45 13.66 -17.50 5.14
N GLY A 46 14.52 -17.42 4.14
CA GLY A 46 15.46 -18.48 3.77
C GLY A 46 14.89 -19.59 2.87
N LYS A 47 13.57 -19.77 2.83
CA LYS A 47 12.96 -20.76 1.94
C LYS A 47 13.05 -20.30 0.48
N GLN A 48 13.69 -21.11 -0.37
CA GLN A 48 13.90 -20.81 -1.80
C GLN A 48 14.56 -19.44 -2.05
N GLY A 49 15.45 -18.99 -1.14
CA GLY A 49 16.12 -17.69 -1.25
C GLY A 49 15.24 -16.49 -0.89
N LEU A 50 14.09 -16.70 -0.24
CA LEU A 50 13.23 -15.61 0.24
C LEU A 50 13.98 -14.77 1.29
N PRO A 51 14.10 -13.43 1.09
CA PRO A 51 14.95 -12.59 1.96
C PRO A 51 14.29 -12.24 3.31
N LEU A 52 12.98 -12.42 3.46
CA LEU A 52 12.21 -12.07 4.66
C LEU A 52 10.94 -12.93 4.75
N ASP A 53 10.31 -12.90 5.92
CA ASP A 53 9.00 -13.55 6.12
C ASP A 53 7.91 -12.85 5.29
N ILE A 54 7.08 -13.63 4.62
CA ILE A 54 5.90 -13.14 3.91
C ILE A 54 4.64 -13.91 4.26
N SER A 55 3.50 -13.25 4.10
CA SER A 55 2.17 -13.89 4.15
C SER A 55 1.48 -13.70 2.80
N VAL A 56 1.12 -14.80 2.15
CA VAL A 56 0.44 -14.82 0.85
C VAL A 56 -1.04 -15.09 1.08
N TRP A 57 -1.86 -14.14 0.68
CA TRP A 57 -3.31 -14.20 0.76
C TRP A 57 -3.92 -14.41 -0.60
N THR A 58 -4.76 -15.44 -0.75
CA THR A 58 -5.48 -15.73 -1.98
C THR A 58 -6.98 -15.56 -1.80
N PRO A 59 -7.70 -15.04 -2.82
CA PRO A 59 -9.14 -14.84 -2.73
C PRO A 59 -9.91 -16.16 -2.81
N PRO A 60 -11.19 -16.19 -2.41
CA PRO A 60 -12.05 -17.35 -2.58
C PRO A 60 -12.15 -17.77 -4.06
N GLY A 61 -11.99 -19.08 -4.32
CA GLY A 61 -12.09 -19.63 -5.69
C GLY A 61 -10.94 -19.24 -6.63
N HIS A 62 -9.81 -18.86 -6.07
CA HIS A 62 -8.61 -18.39 -6.76
C HIS A 62 -8.09 -19.38 -7.83
N ASP A 63 -8.07 -20.67 -7.54
CA ASP A 63 -7.53 -21.72 -8.43
C ASP A 63 -8.30 -21.86 -9.75
N ARG A 64 -9.45 -21.22 -9.89
CA ARG A 64 -10.31 -21.27 -11.07
C ARG A 64 -10.09 -20.15 -12.07
N SER A 65 -9.17 -19.23 -11.81
CA SER A 65 -8.87 -18.14 -12.73
C SER A 65 -7.99 -18.63 -13.87
N ALA A 66 -8.54 -18.70 -15.08
CA ALA A 66 -7.78 -19.09 -16.26
C ALA A 66 -6.73 -18.04 -16.69
N THR A 67 -6.90 -16.78 -16.31
CA THR A 67 -6.02 -15.66 -16.70
C THR A 67 -5.06 -15.24 -15.59
N GLY A 68 -5.01 -15.99 -14.49
CA GLY A 68 -4.29 -15.60 -13.28
C GLY A 68 -4.94 -14.39 -12.57
N SER A 69 -4.42 -14.05 -11.42
CA SER A 69 -4.87 -12.91 -10.61
C SER A 69 -3.81 -11.82 -10.55
N PRO A 70 -4.17 -10.54 -10.47
CA PRO A 70 -3.19 -9.49 -10.20
C PRO A 70 -2.49 -9.74 -8.86
N VAL A 71 -1.28 -9.21 -8.72
CA VAL A 71 -0.47 -9.31 -7.50
C VAL A 71 -0.44 -7.94 -6.82
N LEU A 72 -0.72 -7.91 -5.53
CA LEU A 72 -0.58 -6.72 -4.71
C LEU A 72 0.38 -6.99 -3.56
N VAL A 73 1.48 -6.26 -3.52
CA VAL A 73 2.41 -6.29 -2.39
C VAL A 73 1.98 -5.25 -1.36
N VAL A 74 1.83 -5.68 -0.10
CA VAL A 74 1.46 -4.81 1.03
C VAL A 74 2.66 -4.64 1.96
N LEU A 75 3.15 -3.42 2.07
CA LEU A 75 4.20 -3.02 3.00
C LEU A 75 3.56 -2.38 4.23
N ALA A 76 3.48 -3.14 5.32
CA ALA A 76 2.90 -2.67 6.57
C ALA A 76 3.63 -3.30 7.76
N ARG A 77 3.79 -2.55 8.86
CA ARG A 77 4.47 -3.01 10.08
C ARG A 77 3.53 -3.54 11.15
N HIS A 78 2.26 -3.75 10.83
CA HIS A 78 1.28 -4.26 11.80
C HIS A 78 0.89 -5.69 11.47
N ASP A 79 0.72 -6.51 12.50
CA ASP A 79 0.41 -7.95 12.41
C ASP A 79 -1.07 -8.23 12.06
N GLY A 80 -1.79 -7.23 11.53
CA GLY A 80 -3.21 -7.33 11.24
C GLY A 80 -3.49 -8.05 9.92
N ASP A 81 -4.18 -9.17 10.00
CA ASP A 81 -4.62 -9.96 8.85
C ASP A 81 -5.82 -9.32 8.09
N TRP A 82 -6.48 -8.31 8.66
CA TRP A 82 -7.68 -7.70 8.08
C TRP A 82 -7.41 -7.04 6.73
N LEU A 83 -6.40 -6.18 6.65
CA LEU A 83 -6.11 -5.42 5.44
C LEU A 83 -5.73 -6.34 4.26
N PRO A 84 -4.73 -7.24 4.38
CA PRO A 84 -4.35 -8.09 3.26
C PRO A 84 -5.45 -9.08 2.87
N SER A 85 -6.18 -9.66 3.83
CA SER A 85 -7.26 -10.59 3.53
C SER A 85 -8.44 -9.91 2.83
N THR A 86 -8.79 -8.69 3.25
CA THR A 86 -9.88 -7.92 2.65
C THR A 86 -9.50 -7.46 1.24
N LEU A 87 -8.26 -7.01 1.04
CA LEU A 87 -7.75 -6.67 -0.29
C LEU A 87 -7.74 -7.89 -1.22
N ALA A 88 -7.30 -9.06 -0.74
CA ALA A 88 -7.32 -10.29 -1.54
C ALA A 88 -8.72 -10.62 -2.03
N LYS A 89 -9.70 -10.59 -1.12
CA LYS A 89 -11.11 -10.84 -1.44
C LYS A 89 -11.69 -9.80 -2.40
N ASP A 90 -11.55 -8.52 -2.07
CA ASP A 90 -12.26 -7.45 -2.77
C ASP A 90 -11.65 -7.13 -4.14
N LEU A 91 -10.32 -7.23 -4.29
CA LEU A 91 -9.64 -7.10 -5.58
C LEU A 91 -9.66 -8.37 -6.43
N ARG A 92 -9.94 -9.53 -5.80
CA ARG A 92 -9.69 -10.85 -6.39
C ARG A 92 -8.23 -10.99 -6.84
N ALA A 93 -7.30 -10.61 -5.97
CA ALA A 93 -5.86 -10.55 -6.20
C ALA A 93 -5.11 -11.50 -5.27
N VAL A 94 -3.93 -11.93 -5.68
CA VAL A 94 -2.92 -12.47 -4.76
C VAL A 94 -2.33 -11.29 -4.01
N VAL A 95 -2.49 -11.26 -2.69
CA VAL A 95 -1.94 -10.22 -1.83
C VAL A 95 -0.78 -10.79 -1.02
N VAL A 96 0.38 -10.18 -1.14
CA VAL A 96 1.58 -10.59 -0.40
C VAL A 96 1.94 -9.50 0.58
N ALA A 97 1.78 -9.80 1.88
CA ALA A 97 2.15 -8.88 2.95
C ALA A 97 3.57 -9.18 3.43
N MET A 98 4.38 -8.13 3.55
CA MET A 98 5.74 -8.19 4.06
C MET A 98 6.10 -6.95 4.90
N ALA A 99 7.03 -7.13 5.85
CA ALA A 99 7.52 -6.06 6.72
C ALA A 99 9.06 -6.01 6.67
N PRO A 100 9.66 -5.53 5.57
CA PRO A 100 11.11 -5.46 5.41
C PRO A 100 11.74 -4.44 6.38
N ASP A 101 12.97 -4.70 6.80
CA ASP A 101 13.73 -3.84 7.71
C ASP A 101 14.29 -2.61 6.98
N ASP A 102 14.70 -2.78 5.73
CA ASP A 102 15.29 -1.73 4.88
C ASP A 102 14.77 -1.78 3.43
N ASP A 103 15.23 -0.88 2.61
CA ASP A 103 14.80 -0.76 1.21
C ASP A 103 15.43 -1.83 0.31
N GLU A 104 16.64 -2.32 0.63
CA GLU A 104 17.31 -3.40 -0.09
C GLU A 104 16.55 -4.71 0.09
N GLN A 105 16.19 -5.05 1.34
CA GLN A 105 15.37 -6.21 1.65
C GLN A 105 13.98 -6.12 1.01
N ALA A 106 13.40 -4.91 0.97
CA ALA A 106 12.12 -4.67 0.31
C ALA A 106 12.19 -4.89 -1.19
N LEU A 107 13.25 -4.44 -1.87
CA LEU A 107 13.49 -4.66 -3.30
C LEU A 107 13.74 -6.14 -3.61
N ALA A 108 14.56 -6.80 -2.80
CA ALA A 108 14.82 -8.23 -2.94
C ALA A 108 13.53 -9.06 -2.76
N GLY A 109 12.71 -8.70 -1.75
CA GLY A 109 11.40 -9.31 -1.51
C GLY A 109 10.44 -9.10 -2.68
N LEU A 110 10.37 -7.90 -3.22
CA LEU A 110 9.55 -7.57 -4.40
C LEU A 110 9.96 -8.41 -5.62
N SER A 111 11.26 -8.52 -5.88
CA SER A 111 11.81 -9.30 -6.99
C SER A 111 11.52 -10.79 -6.82
N TRP A 112 11.68 -11.31 -5.60
CA TRP A 112 11.36 -12.70 -5.27
C TRP A 112 9.86 -12.98 -5.47
N ILE A 113 8.97 -12.10 -5.00
CA ILE A 113 7.51 -12.22 -5.17
C ILE A 113 7.15 -12.25 -6.65
N ALA A 114 7.68 -11.35 -7.45
CA ALA A 114 7.41 -11.32 -8.88
C ALA A 114 7.82 -12.63 -9.59
N SER A 115 9.00 -13.17 -9.26
CA SER A 115 9.50 -14.41 -9.86
C SER A 115 8.74 -15.67 -9.42
N HIS A 116 8.06 -15.63 -8.27
CA HIS A 116 7.32 -16.77 -7.71
C HIS A 116 5.80 -16.63 -7.84
N ALA A 117 5.29 -15.50 -8.35
CA ALA A 117 3.86 -15.18 -8.42
C ALA A 117 3.05 -16.27 -9.15
N ALA A 118 3.60 -16.85 -10.21
CA ALA A 118 2.93 -17.91 -10.98
C ALA A 118 2.61 -19.14 -10.11
N GLY A 119 3.41 -19.43 -9.09
CA GLY A 119 3.16 -20.52 -8.13
C GLY A 119 1.89 -20.32 -7.30
N TRP A 120 1.36 -19.12 -7.24
CA TRP A 120 0.09 -18.76 -6.61
C TRP A 120 -0.98 -18.37 -7.64
N ASN A 121 -0.84 -18.76 -8.90
CA ASN A 121 -1.69 -18.29 -10.00
C ASN A 121 -1.80 -16.75 -10.06
N GLY A 122 -0.71 -16.06 -9.70
CA GLY A 122 -0.55 -14.61 -9.80
C GLY A 122 0.10 -14.21 -11.12
N THR A 123 -0.25 -13.04 -11.63
CA THR A 123 0.28 -12.46 -12.88
C THR A 123 1.21 -11.29 -12.51
N PRO A 124 2.54 -11.47 -12.52
CA PRO A 124 3.49 -10.45 -12.07
C PRO A 124 3.49 -9.19 -12.96
N GLU A 125 3.04 -9.29 -14.21
CA GLU A 125 2.85 -8.15 -15.11
C GLU A 125 1.71 -7.23 -14.66
N ARG A 126 0.87 -7.69 -13.73
CA ARG A 126 -0.21 -6.93 -13.10
C ARG A 126 0.07 -6.70 -11.63
N LEU A 127 1.25 -6.12 -11.33
CA LEU A 127 1.74 -5.90 -9.98
C LEU A 127 1.44 -4.48 -9.51
N GLY A 128 0.93 -4.37 -8.27
CA GLY A 128 0.78 -3.12 -7.54
C GLY A 128 1.44 -3.18 -6.18
N ILE A 129 1.69 -2.01 -5.58
CA ILE A 129 2.19 -1.90 -4.21
C ILE A 129 1.26 -1.00 -3.40
N LEU A 130 0.98 -1.41 -2.16
CA LEU A 130 0.34 -0.60 -1.15
C LEU A 130 1.26 -0.52 0.07
N GLY A 131 1.56 0.70 0.52
CA GLY A 131 2.23 0.94 1.78
C GLY A 131 1.34 1.65 2.78
N ASP A 132 1.42 1.27 4.07
CA ASP A 132 0.70 1.93 5.16
C ASP A 132 1.68 2.41 6.25
N GLY A 133 1.50 3.66 6.68
CA GLY A 133 2.39 4.32 7.63
C GLY A 133 3.84 4.36 7.14
N PRO A 134 4.81 3.88 7.94
CA PRO A 134 6.21 3.79 7.50
C PRO A 134 6.41 2.92 6.24
N GLY A 135 5.50 1.96 6.00
CA GLY A 135 5.47 1.16 4.80
C GLY A 135 5.12 1.96 3.54
N ALA A 136 4.40 3.10 3.68
CA ALA A 136 4.07 3.96 2.55
C ALA A 136 5.31 4.65 1.98
N ASP A 137 6.17 5.19 2.85
CA ASP A 137 7.41 5.83 2.42
C ASP A 137 8.35 4.82 1.77
N ARG A 138 8.44 3.61 2.34
CA ARG A 138 9.19 2.51 1.76
C ARG A 138 8.63 2.04 0.43
N ALA A 139 7.30 1.96 0.28
CA ALA A 139 6.65 1.60 -0.98
C ALA A 139 7.03 2.57 -2.12
N LEU A 140 7.10 3.86 -1.81
CA LEU A 140 7.55 4.88 -2.77
C LEU A 140 9.00 4.65 -3.18
N ARG A 141 9.91 4.52 -2.21
CA ARG A 141 11.35 4.31 -2.48
C ARG A 141 11.62 3.01 -3.22
N VAL A 142 11.02 1.90 -2.79
CA VAL A 142 11.22 0.60 -3.44
C VAL A 142 10.65 0.56 -4.86
N THR A 143 9.58 1.32 -5.12
CA THR A 143 9.04 1.46 -6.48
C THR A 143 10.02 2.20 -7.39
N ALA A 144 10.67 3.25 -6.88
CA ALA A 144 11.72 3.97 -7.62
C ALA A 144 12.95 3.08 -7.85
N LEU A 145 13.43 2.39 -6.82
CA LEU A 145 14.55 1.46 -6.91
C LEU A 145 14.29 0.32 -7.92
N ALA A 146 13.09 -0.27 -7.91
CA ALA A 146 12.72 -1.31 -8.86
C ALA A 146 12.74 -0.81 -10.31
N ARG A 147 12.24 0.41 -10.55
CA ARG A 147 12.32 1.05 -11.87
C ARG A 147 13.76 1.26 -12.33
N ASP A 148 14.63 1.74 -11.44
CA ASP A 148 16.02 2.11 -11.78
C ASP A 148 16.93 0.88 -11.93
N ALA A 149 16.57 -0.24 -11.29
CA ALA A 149 17.28 -1.51 -11.39
C ALA A 149 16.73 -2.45 -12.49
N ASP A 150 15.85 -1.96 -13.38
CA ASP A 150 15.13 -2.80 -14.36
C ASP A 150 14.43 -4.01 -13.69
N GLY A 151 13.96 -3.82 -12.46
CA GLY A 151 13.27 -4.81 -11.66
C GLY A 151 11.78 -4.94 -12.03
N PRO A 152 10.96 -5.57 -11.16
CA PRO A 152 9.55 -5.78 -11.43
C PRO A 152 8.79 -4.48 -11.69
N ALA A 153 8.04 -4.44 -12.80
CA ALA A 153 7.26 -3.29 -13.18
C ALA A 153 6.04 -3.11 -12.26
N VAL A 154 5.97 -2.00 -11.56
CA VAL A 154 4.83 -1.64 -10.69
C VAL A 154 3.84 -0.81 -11.49
N LEU A 155 2.58 -1.27 -11.61
CA LEU A 155 1.55 -0.56 -12.38
C LEU A 155 0.76 0.44 -11.55
N ARG A 156 0.62 0.21 -10.24
CA ARG A 156 -0.12 1.08 -9.32
C ARG A 156 0.59 1.15 -7.97
N LEU A 157 0.62 2.34 -7.43
CA LEU A 157 1.14 2.63 -6.10
C LEU A 157 0.05 3.25 -5.23
N VAL A 158 -0.10 2.76 -4.01
CA VAL A 158 -1.00 3.32 -3.00
C VAL A 158 -0.20 3.62 -1.74
N LEU A 159 -0.28 4.85 -1.27
CA LEU A 159 0.37 5.33 -0.06
C LEU A 159 -0.71 5.75 0.95
N VAL A 160 -0.77 5.08 2.09
CA VAL A 160 -1.74 5.38 3.15
C VAL A 160 -0.98 5.91 4.36
N SER A 161 -1.41 7.05 4.90
CA SER A 161 -0.75 7.70 6.05
C SER A 161 0.78 7.75 5.88
N PRO A 162 1.33 8.23 4.77
CA PRO A 162 2.79 8.35 4.65
C PRO A 162 3.31 9.24 5.78
N SER A 163 4.55 9.04 6.21
CA SER A 163 5.11 9.73 7.37
C SER A 163 5.40 11.22 7.10
N GLY A 164 5.23 11.66 5.85
CA GLY A 164 5.52 13.04 5.42
C GLY A 164 6.99 13.26 5.09
N GLU A 165 7.84 12.32 5.46
CA GLU A 165 9.10 12.12 4.78
C GLU A 165 8.82 11.44 3.42
N VAL A 166 7.90 12.01 2.61
CA VAL A 166 8.12 11.88 1.17
C VAL A 166 9.55 12.34 1.03
N PRO A 167 10.49 11.47 0.65
CA PRO A 167 11.85 11.90 0.54
C PRO A 167 11.72 13.21 -0.21
N THR A 168 12.12 14.31 0.42
CA THR A 168 12.57 15.46 -0.34
C THR A 168 13.66 14.85 -1.19
N VAL A 169 13.23 14.26 -2.30
CA VAL A 169 14.10 13.90 -3.39
C VAL A 169 14.55 15.27 -3.89
N GLN A 170 15.30 15.89 -3.01
CA GLN A 170 16.18 16.98 -3.33
C GLN A 170 17.07 16.39 -4.39
N ALA A 171 16.84 16.83 -5.60
CA ALA A 171 17.61 16.54 -6.79
C ALA A 171 17.99 15.04 -6.94
N PRO A 172 17.93 14.45 -8.10
CA PRO A 172 18.31 13.05 -8.26
C PRO A 172 19.59 12.86 -7.46
N ASP A 173 19.62 11.89 -6.53
CA ASP A 173 20.88 11.50 -5.94
C ASP A 173 21.85 11.22 -7.10
N ARG A 174 23.16 11.13 -6.83
CA ARG A 174 24.15 10.91 -7.90
C ARG A 174 23.87 9.64 -8.75
N GLN A 175 22.82 8.89 -8.40
CA GLN A 175 22.37 7.65 -9.04
C GLN A 175 21.03 7.83 -9.81
N GLY A 176 20.42 9.03 -9.83
CA GLY A 176 19.26 9.33 -10.63
C GLY A 176 17.91 8.86 -10.06
N HIS A 177 17.83 8.53 -8.77
CA HIS A 177 16.60 8.06 -8.10
C HIS A 177 15.56 9.18 -7.94
N GLY A 178 15.02 9.67 -9.05
CA GLY A 178 14.03 10.74 -9.07
C GLY A 178 12.59 10.24 -8.85
N LEU A 179 11.68 11.20 -8.66
CA LEU A 179 10.22 10.95 -8.59
C LEU A 179 9.57 10.82 -9.98
N ASP A 180 10.35 10.91 -11.05
CA ASP A 180 9.89 10.78 -12.43
C ASP A 180 9.55 9.32 -12.78
N ARG A 181 8.72 9.13 -13.80
CA ARG A 181 8.33 7.81 -14.33
C ARG A 181 7.79 6.82 -13.27
N LEU A 182 7.34 7.30 -12.12
CA LEU A 182 6.64 6.46 -11.16
C LEU A 182 5.24 6.09 -11.69
N PRO A 183 4.68 4.94 -11.28
CA PRO A 183 3.34 4.55 -11.67
C PRO A 183 2.29 5.55 -11.17
N GLY A 184 1.08 5.47 -11.72
CA GLY A 184 -0.04 6.20 -11.14
C GLY A 184 -0.13 5.92 -9.64
N THR A 185 -0.19 6.99 -8.83
CA THR A 185 -0.09 6.94 -7.37
C THR A 185 -1.33 7.51 -6.70
N LEU A 186 -1.94 6.74 -5.80
CA LEU A 186 -3.01 7.21 -4.91
C LEU A 186 -2.42 7.45 -3.52
N VAL A 187 -2.65 8.62 -2.96
CA VAL A 187 -2.21 8.97 -1.61
C VAL A 187 -3.44 9.24 -0.74
N HIS A 188 -3.62 8.46 0.32
CA HIS A 188 -4.62 8.70 1.36
C HIS A 188 -3.96 9.29 2.60
N VAL A 189 -4.51 10.38 3.10
CA VAL A 189 -4.06 11.03 4.34
C VAL A 189 -5.26 11.43 5.18
N GLY A 190 -5.16 11.30 6.49
CA GLY A 190 -6.21 11.76 7.40
C GLY A 190 -6.36 13.28 7.38
N ALA A 191 -7.60 13.78 7.40
CA ALA A 191 -7.81 15.23 7.48
C ALA A 191 -7.39 15.82 8.83
N ALA A 192 -7.21 14.98 9.85
CA ALA A 192 -6.69 15.34 11.17
C ALA A 192 -5.25 14.85 11.40
N ASP A 193 -4.59 14.36 10.35
CA ASP A 193 -3.19 13.92 10.41
C ASP A 193 -2.27 15.13 10.64
N PRO A 194 -1.40 15.12 11.65
CA PRO A 194 -0.47 16.21 11.89
C PRO A 194 0.53 16.43 10.74
N ARG A 195 0.71 15.45 9.88
CA ARG A 195 1.61 15.50 8.72
C ARG A 195 0.92 15.85 7.40
N LEU A 196 -0.35 16.28 7.46
CA LEU A 196 -1.15 16.59 6.28
C LEU A 196 -0.46 17.59 5.34
N ASP A 197 0.15 18.64 5.88
CA ASP A 197 0.80 19.69 5.08
C ASP A 197 2.04 19.12 4.36
N ASP A 198 2.85 18.31 5.04
CA ASP A 198 4.02 17.64 4.45
C ASP A 198 3.61 16.67 3.33
N VAL A 199 2.52 15.91 3.54
CA VAL A 199 1.98 14.98 2.53
C VAL A 199 1.45 15.75 1.31
N VAL A 200 0.84 16.91 1.51
CA VAL A 200 0.37 17.78 0.40
C VAL A 200 1.56 18.25 -0.43
N GLU A 201 2.64 18.70 0.22
CA GLU A 201 3.88 19.10 -0.45
C GLU A 201 4.51 17.94 -1.24
N GLY A 202 4.60 16.76 -0.64
CA GLY A 202 5.11 15.57 -1.31
C GLY A 202 4.31 15.16 -2.54
N VAL A 203 2.98 15.25 -2.47
CA VAL A 203 2.12 15.00 -3.65
C VAL A 203 2.32 16.06 -4.72
N ALA A 204 2.57 17.32 -4.35
CA ALA A 204 2.90 18.37 -5.31
C ALA A 204 4.24 18.09 -6.01
N ALA A 205 5.24 17.62 -5.27
CA ALA A 205 6.53 17.20 -5.82
C ALA A 205 6.40 16.02 -6.79
N LEU A 206 5.61 14.99 -6.45
CA LEU A 206 5.30 13.86 -7.35
C LEU A 206 4.69 14.34 -8.67
N LYS A 207 3.74 15.26 -8.60
CA LYS A 207 3.11 15.85 -9.80
C LYS A 207 4.08 16.69 -10.62
N ALA A 208 4.90 17.50 -9.98
CA ALA A 208 5.93 18.30 -10.65
C ALA A 208 6.94 17.45 -11.39
N ALA A 209 7.25 16.25 -10.86
CA ALA A 209 8.09 15.25 -11.52
C ALA A 209 7.35 14.44 -12.63
N GLY A 210 6.10 14.79 -12.96
CA GLY A 210 5.32 14.11 -14.01
C GLY A 210 4.56 12.87 -13.57
N THR A 211 4.61 12.49 -12.29
CA THR A 211 3.83 11.36 -11.76
C THR A 211 2.34 11.71 -11.67
N LYS A 212 1.48 10.82 -12.16
CA LYS A 212 0.02 10.94 -12.03
C LYS A 212 -0.40 10.63 -10.58
N ALA A 213 -0.20 11.59 -9.67
CA ALA A 213 -0.53 11.44 -8.26
C ALA A 213 -1.91 12.05 -7.93
N ARG A 214 -2.71 11.32 -7.14
CA ARG A 214 -4.01 11.76 -6.61
C ARG A 214 -3.96 11.74 -5.08
N LEU A 215 -4.23 12.88 -4.46
CA LEU A 215 -4.39 13.01 -3.01
C LEU A 215 -5.87 12.89 -2.62
N VAL A 216 -6.15 12.06 -1.62
CA VAL A 216 -7.45 11.94 -0.97
C VAL A 216 -7.31 12.23 0.52
N ARG A 217 -8.04 13.24 0.98
CA ARG A 217 -8.11 13.57 2.40
C ARG A 217 -9.29 12.83 3.02
N ILE A 218 -9.00 11.91 3.93
CA ILE A 218 -10.03 11.11 4.59
C ILE A 218 -10.63 11.90 5.76
N PRO A 219 -11.92 12.31 5.68
CA PRO A 219 -12.54 13.12 6.70
C PRO A 219 -12.51 12.44 8.08
N ARG A 220 -12.18 13.18 9.12
CA ARG A 220 -12.09 12.70 10.52
C ARG A 220 -11.06 11.61 10.80
N ALA A 221 -10.29 11.16 9.81
CA ALA A 221 -9.18 10.25 10.02
C ALA A 221 -8.00 10.99 10.68
N ASP A 222 -7.36 10.30 11.58
CA ASP A 222 -6.07 10.67 12.17
C ASP A 222 -4.97 9.88 11.44
N HIS A 223 -3.71 10.00 11.85
CA HIS A 223 -2.62 9.19 11.32
C HIS A 223 -2.82 7.70 11.62
N GLY A 224 -2.60 6.81 10.63
CA GLY A 224 -2.61 5.36 10.81
C GLY A 224 -3.99 4.73 11.06
N TRP A 225 -5.10 5.38 10.65
CA TRP A 225 -6.47 4.87 10.89
C TRP A 225 -6.72 3.48 10.26
N LEU A 226 -6.03 3.16 9.16
CA LEU A 226 -6.25 1.90 8.43
C LEU A 226 -5.59 0.70 9.15
N ALA A 227 -4.57 0.94 9.97
CA ALA A 227 -3.96 -0.08 10.81
C ALA A 227 -4.91 -0.58 11.94
N TYR A 228 -5.90 0.24 12.31
CA TYR A 228 -6.82 -0.04 13.40
C TYR A 228 -8.29 0.05 12.95
N PRO A 229 -8.73 -0.79 12.01
CA PRO A 229 -10.05 -0.67 11.38
C PRO A 229 -11.21 -0.83 12.36
N ALA A 230 -11.03 -1.54 13.47
CA ALA A 230 -12.07 -1.71 14.48
C ALA A 230 -12.34 -0.43 15.31
N ALA A 231 -11.44 0.57 15.26
CA ALA A 231 -11.67 1.86 15.92
C ALA A 231 -12.76 2.70 15.23
N ASP A 232 -12.86 2.62 13.90
CA ASP A 232 -13.94 3.20 13.08
C ASP A 232 -14.12 2.35 11.81
N PRO A 233 -14.89 1.24 11.89
CA PRO A 233 -15.02 0.29 10.79
C PRO A 233 -15.62 0.92 9.53
N ALA A 234 -16.53 1.88 9.67
CA ALA A 234 -17.15 2.56 8.54
C ALA A 234 -16.16 3.46 7.79
N LEU A 235 -15.26 4.12 8.52
CA LEU A 235 -14.20 4.93 7.95
C LEU A 235 -13.16 4.06 7.22
N ALA A 236 -12.70 2.99 7.88
CA ALA A 236 -11.75 2.04 7.31
C ALA A 236 -12.32 1.41 6.03
N ARG A 237 -13.60 1.00 6.04
CA ARG A 237 -14.27 0.40 4.88
C ARG A 237 -14.34 1.38 3.71
N ARG A 238 -14.79 2.63 3.92
CA ARG A 238 -14.87 3.64 2.86
C ARG A 238 -13.49 3.94 2.24
N SER A 239 -12.48 4.08 3.08
CA SER A 239 -11.10 4.28 2.60
C SER A 239 -10.63 3.10 1.75
N LEU A 240 -10.92 1.88 2.20
CA LEU A 240 -10.56 0.67 1.47
C LEU A 240 -11.33 0.52 0.15
N ASP A 241 -12.63 0.86 0.10
CA ASP A 241 -13.42 0.83 -1.12
C ASP A 241 -12.82 1.74 -2.21
N GLU A 242 -12.33 2.91 -1.84
CA GLU A 242 -11.69 3.83 -2.77
C GLU A 242 -10.32 3.29 -3.25
N ILE A 243 -9.54 2.69 -2.36
CA ILE A 243 -8.27 2.01 -2.70
C ILE A 243 -8.53 0.85 -3.67
N VAL A 244 -9.50 0.00 -3.36
CA VAL A 244 -9.90 -1.14 -4.21
C VAL A 244 -10.35 -0.68 -5.59
N ALA A 245 -11.19 0.36 -5.66
CA ALA A 245 -11.64 0.92 -6.93
C ALA A 245 -10.48 1.48 -7.76
N TYR A 246 -9.50 2.12 -7.12
CA TYR A 246 -8.31 2.63 -7.79
C TYR A 246 -7.41 1.51 -8.32
N LEU A 247 -7.10 0.52 -7.49
CA LEU A 247 -6.25 -0.62 -7.85
C LEU A 247 -6.90 -1.46 -8.96
N ARG A 248 -8.22 -1.70 -8.88
CA ARG A 248 -8.95 -2.49 -9.88
C ARG A 248 -8.81 -1.88 -11.26
N ARG A 249 -9.02 -0.57 -11.43
CA ARG A 249 -8.86 0.11 -12.72
C ARG A 249 -7.46 0.00 -13.34
N GLY A 250 -6.46 -0.27 -12.55
CA GLY A 250 -5.09 -0.33 -13.03
C GLY A 250 -4.48 -1.71 -13.11
N LEU A 251 -5.04 -2.68 -12.36
CA LEU A 251 -4.49 -4.03 -12.28
C LEU A 251 -5.37 -5.07 -12.98
N THR A 252 -6.69 -4.80 -13.15
CA THR A 252 -7.63 -5.79 -13.70
C THR A 252 -8.25 -5.37 -15.03
N GLU A 253 -8.34 -4.07 -15.33
CA GLU A 253 -8.78 -3.62 -16.63
C GLU A 253 -7.64 -3.87 -17.64
N GLU A 254 -7.91 -4.64 -18.69
CA GLU A 254 -7.00 -4.81 -19.82
C GLU A 254 -6.66 -3.41 -20.34
N ARG A 255 -5.38 -3.05 -20.33
CA ARG A 255 -4.93 -2.02 -21.23
C ARG A 255 -5.25 -2.56 -22.63
N ALA A 256 -6.22 -1.97 -23.30
CA ALA A 256 -6.28 -2.01 -24.75
C ALA A 256 -4.96 -1.42 -25.24
N PHE A 257 -3.96 -2.27 -25.42
CA PHE A 257 -2.78 -1.92 -26.19
C PHE A 257 -3.29 -1.66 -27.59
N GLY A 258 -3.56 -0.39 -27.88
CA GLY A 258 -3.69 0.06 -29.25
C GLY A 258 -2.41 -0.32 -29.97
N VAL A 259 -2.47 -1.41 -30.72
CA VAL A 259 -1.58 -1.64 -31.84
C VAL A 259 -1.89 -0.49 -32.78
N GLY A 260 -1.09 0.59 -32.71
CA GLY A 260 -1.10 1.61 -33.73
C GLY A 260 -0.70 0.95 -35.06
N PRO A 261 -1.38 1.30 -36.17
CA PRO A 261 -1.01 0.77 -37.46
C PRO A 261 0.42 1.22 -37.79
N ALA A 262 1.17 0.29 -38.41
CA ALA A 262 2.51 0.49 -38.95
C ALA A 262 2.56 1.60 -39.97
#